data_5baaedb4cfd54711513be61ddec98d7b
#
_entry.id   5baaedb4cfd54711513be61ddec98d7b
#
_cell.length_a   1.000
_cell.length_b   1.000
_cell.length_c   1.000
_cell.angle_alpha   90.00
_cell.angle_beta   90.00
_cell.angle_gamma   90.00
#
_symmetry.space_group_name_H-M   'P 1'
#
loop_
_entity.id
_entity.type
_entity.pdbx_description
1 polymer ?
#
loop_
_entity_poly.entity_id
_entity_poly.type
_entity_poly.pdbx_seq_one_letter_code
_entity_poly.pdbx_strand_id
1 'polypeptide(L)'
;SVFKPYATVATNLLFFTKGEPTKEVWYYEHSLPEGQKSYSKTNPLKLEEFDPIRDWWNDRKESEVSWRVGIDEIKSRKFDLDISNPNKKEEVIEHSSKELIAMLEKSFSKSNDLLAQLKSELK
;
A
#
# COMPACT_ATOMS: atom_id res chain seq x y z
N SER A 1 4.99 -4.91 0.42
CA SER A 1 6.35 -5.13 -0.12
C SER A 1 6.63 -6.62 -0.24
N VAL A 2 7.03 -7.08 -1.41
CA VAL A 2 7.44 -8.46 -1.68
C VAL A 2 8.80 -8.83 -1.05
N PHE A 3 9.55 -7.83 -0.60
CA PHE A 3 10.85 -8.02 0.03
C PHE A 3 10.81 -8.18 1.55
N LYS A 4 9.64 -8.18 2.17
CA LYS A 4 9.54 -8.46 3.62
C LYS A 4 9.94 -9.92 3.93
N PRO A 5 10.65 -10.16 5.02
CA PRO A 5 10.98 -9.25 6.12
C PRO A 5 12.24 -8.40 5.90
N TYR A 6 12.92 -8.50 4.76
CA TYR A 6 14.24 -7.89 4.56
C TYR A 6 14.17 -6.39 4.24
N ALA A 7 13.12 -5.95 3.53
CA ALA A 7 12.89 -4.54 3.23
C ALA A 7 11.39 -4.21 3.15
N THR A 8 11.05 -2.95 3.44
CA THR A 8 9.67 -2.42 3.38
C THR A 8 9.46 -1.55 2.13
N VAL A 9 10.29 -1.70 1.12
CA VAL A 9 10.24 -0.89 -0.11
C VAL A 9 9.06 -1.33 -0.98
N ALA A 10 8.30 -0.38 -1.50
CA ALA A 10 7.31 -0.63 -2.55
C ALA A 10 8.03 -1.03 -3.85
N THR A 11 7.39 -1.86 -4.66
CA THR A 11 7.96 -2.36 -5.90
C THR A 11 7.02 -2.01 -7.04
N ASN A 12 7.55 -1.40 -8.09
CA ASN A 12 6.84 -1.14 -9.33
C ASN A 12 7.37 -2.05 -10.44
N LEU A 13 6.48 -2.57 -11.26
CA LEU A 13 6.81 -3.32 -12.46
C LEU A 13 6.38 -2.49 -13.68
N LEU A 14 7.31 -2.20 -14.57
CA LEU A 14 7.04 -1.47 -15.79
C LEU A 14 7.03 -2.42 -16.99
N PHE A 15 5.93 -2.44 -17.73
CA PHE A 15 5.76 -3.19 -18.96
C PHE A 15 5.63 -2.22 -20.13
N PHE A 16 6.40 -2.42 -21.19
CA PHE A 16 6.34 -1.57 -22.37
C PHE A 16 6.60 -2.37 -23.65
N THR A 17 6.07 -1.87 -24.75
CA THR A 17 6.33 -2.41 -26.09
C THR A 17 7.17 -1.39 -26.86
N LYS A 18 8.29 -1.84 -27.42
CA LYS A 18 9.13 -1.01 -28.30
C LYS A 18 8.50 -0.91 -29.69
N GLY A 19 8.51 0.27 -30.27
CA GLY A 19 8.11 0.47 -31.67
C GLY A 19 7.31 1.74 -31.88
N GLU A 20 6.17 1.90 -31.24
CA GLU A 20 5.30 3.06 -31.41
C GLU A 20 5.39 4.05 -30.24
N PRO A 21 5.16 5.36 -30.51
CA PRO A 21 5.09 6.34 -29.42
C PRO A 21 3.96 6.00 -28.44
N THR A 22 4.29 6.02 -27.16
CA THR A 22 3.31 5.85 -26.08
C THR A 22 2.32 7.01 -26.06
N LYS A 23 1.03 6.73 -26.09
CA LYS A 23 -0.04 7.72 -26.00
C LYS A 23 -0.59 7.86 -24.59
N GLU A 24 -0.61 6.76 -23.85
CA GLU A 24 -1.13 6.67 -22.49
C GLU A 24 -0.41 5.57 -21.71
N VAL A 25 -0.43 5.69 -20.39
CA VAL A 25 0.11 4.69 -19.46
C VAL A 25 -1.01 4.23 -18.55
N TRP A 26 -1.17 2.93 -18.44
CA TRP A 26 -2.10 2.30 -17.52
C TRP A 26 -1.40 1.90 -16.25
N TYR A 27 -2.01 2.21 -15.14
CA TYR A 27 -1.55 1.85 -13.79
C TYR A 27 -2.49 0.83 -13.17
N TYR A 28 -1.92 -0.06 -12.40
CA TYR A 28 -2.66 -1.00 -11.57
C TYR A 28 -2.00 -1.12 -10.21
N GLU A 29 -2.74 -0.82 -9.14
CA GLU A 29 -2.27 -0.94 -7.77
C GLU A 29 -2.71 -2.30 -7.21
N HIS A 30 -1.75 -3.20 -6.96
CA HIS A 30 -2.03 -4.46 -6.29
C HIS A 30 -2.16 -4.23 -4.78
N SER A 31 -3.35 -4.38 -4.26
CA SER A 31 -3.66 -4.26 -2.84
C SER A 31 -3.37 -5.56 -2.11
N LEU A 32 -3.10 -5.46 -0.80
CA LEU A 32 -3.01 -6.64 0.05
C LEU A 32 -4.38 -7.32 0.18
N PRO A 33 -4.43 -8.66 0.30
CA PRO A 33 -5.66 -9.37 0.59
C PRO A 33 -6.33 -8.85 1.88
N GLU A 34 -7.65 -8.95 1.93
CA GLU A 34 -8.46 -8.49 3.06
C GLU A 34 -7.97 -9.09 4.38
N GLY A 35 -7.81 -8.24 5.41
CA GLY A 35 -7.28 -8.66 6.72
C GLY A 35 -5.77 -8.87 6.81
N GLN A 36 -5.03 -8.77 5.71
CA GLN A 36 -3.59 -8.92 5.69
C GLN A 36 -2.88 -7.56 5.72
N LYS A 37 -2.03 -7.35 6.73
CA LYS A 37 -1.26 -6.10 6.87
C LYS A 37 0.06 -6.10 6.09
N SER A 38 0.60 -7.26 5.78
CA SER A 38 1.86 -7.40 5.03
C SER A 38 2.11 -8.85 4.63
N TYR A 39 2.92 -9.06 3.60
CA TYR A 39 3.47 -10.37 3.29
C TYR A 39 4.57 -10.76 4.30
N SER A 40 4.74 -12.06 4.52
CA SER A 40 5.74 -12.63 5.43
C SER A 40 6.22 -13.99 4.91
N LYS A 41 7.20 -14.61 5.58
CA LYS A 41 7.64 -15.97 5.22
C LYS A 41 6.53 -17.02 5.39
N THR A 42 5.67 -16.83 6.38
CA THR A 42 4.54 -17.73 6.66
C THR A 42 3.30 -17.42 5.82
N ASN A 43 3.22 -16.22 5.28
CA ASN A 43 2.14 -15.77 4.41
C ASN A 43 2.72 -15.00 3.21
N PRO A 44 3.36 -15.71 2.25
CA PRO A 44 3.98 -15.10 1.09
C PRO A 44 2.94 -14.64 0.06
N LEU A 45 3.36 -13.79 -0.86
CA LEU A 45 2.58 -13.43 -2.05
C LEU A 45 2.32 -14.71 -2.88
N LYS A 46 1.05 -14.94 -3.20
CA LYS A 46 0.61 -16.11 -3.98
C LYS A 46 0.34 -15.73 -5.43
N LEU A 47 0.50 -16.69 -6.32
CA LEU A 47 0.30 -16.48 -7.76
C LEU A 47 -1.16 -16.13 -8.10
N GLU A 48 -2.11 -16.70 -7.38
CA GLU A 48 -3.55 -16.47 -7.55
C GLU A 48 -3.95 -15.01 -7.29
N GLU A 49 -3.17 -14.28 -6.51
CA GLU A 49 -3.39 -12.85 -6.25
C GLU A 49 -3.19 -11.98 -7.49
N PHE A 50 -2.55 -12.51 -8.53
CA PHE A 50 -2.38 -11.85 -9.82
C PHE A 50 -3.49 -12.16 -10.84
N ASP A 51 -4.43 -13.04 -10.53
CA ASP A 51 -5.52 -13.38 -11.46
C ASP A 51 -6.37 -12.17 -11.83
N PRO A 52 -6.76 -11.26 -10.89
CA PRO A 52 -7.46 -10.03 -11.25
C PRO A 52 -6.68 -9.11 -12.19
N ILE A 53 -5.35 -9.09 -12.06
CA ILE A 53 -4.46 -8.30 -12.95
C ILE A 53 -4.43 -8.94 -14.34
N ARG A 54 -4.39 -10.26 -14.43
CA ARG A 54 -4.38 -11.00 -15.71
C ARG A 54 -5.68 -10.79 -16.48
N ASP A 55 -6.81 -10.82 -15.79
CA ASP A 55 -8.11 -10.57 -16.38
C ASP A 55 -8.21 -9.12 -16.87
N TRP A 56 -7.83 -8.17 -16.03
CA TRP A 56 -7.78 -6.75 -16.37
C TRP A 56 -6.83 -6.45 -17.54
N TRP A 57 -5.72 -7.17 -17.67
CA TRP A 57 -4.71 -6.92 -18.70
C TRP A 57 -5.29 -7.03 -20.12
N ASN A 58 -6.22 -7.93 -20.34
CA ASN A 58 -6.85 -8.16 -21.63
C ASN A 58 -8.01 -7.20 -21.93
N ASP A 59 -8.66 -6.65 -20.90
CA ASP A 59 -9.78 -5.71 -21.00
C ASP A 59 -9.60 -4.58 -19.98
N ARG A 60 -8.65 -3.68 -20.26
CA ARG A 60 -8.26 -2.60 -19.35
C ARG A 60 -9.38 -1.61 -19.17
N LYS A 61 -9.84 -1.44 -17.93
CA LYS A 61 -10.85 -0.47 -17.51
C LYS A 61 -10.36 0.26 -16.28
N GLU A 62 -10.80 1.50 -16.12
CA GLU A 62 -10.57 2.27 -14.91
C GLU A 62 -11.43 1.71 -13.76
N SER A 63 -10.84 1.63 -12.58
CA SER A 63 -11.47 1.11 -11.36
C SER A 63 -10.86 1.78 -10.12
N GLU A 64 -11.24 1.36 -8.93
CA GLU A 64 -10.63 1.85 -7.68
C GLU A 64 -9.13 1.53 -7.58
N VAL A 65 -8.64 0.49 -8.26
CA VAL A 65 -7.25 0.04 -8.23
C VAL A 65 -6.51 0.25 -9.56
N SER A 66 -7.20 0.72 -10.60
CA SER A 66 -6.61 0.92 -11.92
C SER A 66 -7.04 2.24 -12.53
N TRP A 67 -6.10 2.95 -13.15
CA TRP A 67 -6.33 4.24 -13.78
C TRP A 67 -5.42 4.43 -14.98
N ARG A 68 -5.75 5.41 -15.78
CA ARG A 68 -5.05 5.75 -17.01
C ARG A 68 -4.54 7.19 -16.94
N VAL A 69 -3.33 7.40 -17.43
CA VAL A 69 -2.70 8.72 -17.51
C VAL A 69 -2.24 8.99 -18.94
N GLY A 70 -2.65 10.11 -19.50
CA GLY A 70 -2.25 10.54 -20.83
C GLY A 70 -0.80 10.97 -20.89
N ILE A 71 -0.17 10.79 -22.05
CA ILE A 71 1.25 11.13 -22.23
C ILE A 71 1.56 12.63 -22.00
N ASP A 72 0.61 13.51 -22.25
CA ASP A 72 0.81 14.94 -22.07
C ASP A 72 0.92 15.32 -20.59
N GLU A 73 0.17 14.66 -19.72
CA GLU A 73 0.31 14.81 -18.28
C GLU A 73 1.69 14.30 -17.81
N ILE A 74 2.11 13.15 -18.29
CA ILE A 74 3.44 12.57 -17.98
C ILE A 74 4.56 13.52 -18.45
N LYS A 75 4.44 14.10 -19.63
CA LYS A 75 5.40 15.10 -20.13
C LYS A 75 5.45 16.36 -19.25
N SER A 76 4.30 16.85 -18.79
CA SER A 76 4.22 18.00 -17.89
C SER A 76 4.94 17.75 -16.57
N ARG A 77 4.96 16.51 -16.11
CA ARG A 77 5.68 16.02 -14.93
C ARG A 77 7.13 15.63 -15.21
N LYS A 78 7.70 16.03 -16.36
CA LYS A 78 9.07 15.70 -16.77
C LYS A 78 9.33 14.18 -16.87
N PHE A 79 8.34 13.43 -17.32
CA PHE A 79 8.35 11.97 -17.43
C PHE A 79 8.44 11.23 -16.08
N ASP A 80 8.05 11.87 -15.00
CA ASP A 80 7.88 11.22 -13.72
C ASP A 80 6.66 10.29 -13.77
N LEU A 81 6.91 9.00 -13.60
CA LEU A 81 5.89 7.93 -13.61
C LEU A 81 5.37 7.59 -12.21
N ASP A 82 5.88 8.23 -11.17
CA ASP A 82 5.36 8.03 -9.81
C ASP A 82 4.08 8.83 -9.60
N ILE A 83 2.98 8.25 -10.07
CA ILE A 83 1.65 8.85 -10.01
C ILE A 83 0.79 8.02 -9.07
N SER A 84 0.41 8.62 -7.95
CA SER A 84 -0.47 7.99 -6.97
C SER A 84 -1.85 7.71 -7.55
N ASN A 85 -2.51 6.67 -7.03
CA ASN A 85 -3.86 6.31 -7.42
C ASN A 85 -4.86 7.44 -7.09
N PRO A 86 -5.47 8.08 -8.09
CA PRO A 86 -6.43 9.17 -7.86
C PRO A 86 -7.76 8.68 -7.27
N ASN A 87 -8.06 7.38 -7.41
CA ASN A 87 -9.31 6.77 -6.95
C ASN A 87 -9.19 6.21 -5.53
N LYS A 88 -8.01 6.29 -4.94
CA LYS A 88 -7.78 5.81 -3.58
C LYS A 88 -8.57 6.66 -2.59
N LYS A 89 -9.60 6.10 -2.01
CA LYS A 89 -10.24 6.69 -0.83
C LYS A 89 -9.20 6.64 0.29
N GLU A 90 -8.68 7.79 0.68
CA GLU A 90 -7.95 7.90 1.92
C GLU A 90 -8.91 7.45 3.03
N GLU A 91 -8.61 6.33 3.67
CA GLU A 91 -9.18 6.06 4.98
C GLU A 91 -8.57 7.10 5.92
N VAL A 92 -9.20 8.28 5.92
CA VAL A 92 -8.92 9.27 6.95
C VAL A 92 -9.47 8.68 8.24
N ILE A 93 -8.62 7.97 8.96
CA ILE A 93 -8.88 7.60 10.35
C ILE A 93 -8.77 8.92 11.14
N GLU A 94 -9.81 9.74 11.04
CA GLU A 94 -9.94 10.94 11.84
C GLU A 94 -10.22 10.52 13.29
N HIS A 95 -9.15 10.17 14.01
CA HIS A 95 -9.24 10.16 15.45
C HIS A 95 -9.34 11.61 15.92
N SER A 96 -10.42 11.95 16.57
CA SER A 96 -10.54 13.25 17.22
C SER A 96 -9.39 13.42 18.22
N SER A 97 -8.99 14.67 18.48
CA SER A 97 -7.93 14.94 19.46
C SER A 97 -8.21 14.30 20.83
N LYS A 98 -9.49 14.20 21.21
CA LYS A 98 -9.94 13.52 22.44
C LYS A 98 -9.69 12.01 22.40
N GLU A 99 -9.95 11.36 21.28
CA GLU A 99 -9.69 9.92 21.10
C GLU A 99 -8.20 9.63 21.12
N LEU A 100 -7.39 10.46 20.46
CA LEU A 100 -5.93 10.33 20.48
C LEU A 100 -5.37 10.47 21.89
N ILE A 101 -5.86 11.43 22.67
CA ILE A 101 -5.46 11.61 24.08
C ILE A 101 -5.88 10.37 24.89
N ALA A 102 -7.09 9.88 24.76
CA ALA A 102 -7.55 8.69 25.47
C ALA A 102 -6.75 7.43 25.10
N MET A 103 -6.34 7.27 23.84
CA MET A 103 -5.46 6.19 23.41
C MET A 103 -4.06 6.31 24.02
N LEU A 104 -3.51 7.52 24.10
CA LEU A 104 -2.25 7.81 24.76
C LEU A 104 -2.31 7.48 26.26
N GLU A 105 -3.32 7.96 26.98
CA GLU A 105 -3.51 7.68 28.41
C GLU A 105 -3.60 6.17 28.68
N LYS A 106 -4.37 5.45 27.86
CA LYS A 106 -4.46 3.99 27.96
C LYS A 106 -3.12 3.29 27.71
N SER A 107 -2.32 3.77 26.75
CA SER A 107 -0.99 3.25 26.47
C SER A 107 -0.01 3.49 27.61
N PHE A 108 -0.02 4.68 28.20
CA PHE A 108 0.80 5.00 29.36
C PHE A 108 0.42 4.18 30.60
N SER A 109 -0.88 4.00 30.86
CA SER A 109 -1.35 3.16 31.99
C SER A 109 -0.81 1.73 31.84
N LYS A 110 -0.98 1.14 30.65
CA LYS A 110 -0.49 -0.22 30.35
C LYS A 110 1.04 -0.33 30.50
N SER A 111 1.79 0.68 30.09
CA SER A 111 3.24 0.72 30.23
C SER A 111 3.65 0.79 31.71
N ASN A 112 2.96 1.58 32.53
CA ASN A 112 3.21 1.67 33.94
C ASN A 112 2.90 0.37 34.69
N ASP A 113 1.81 -0.32 34.32
CA ASP A 113 1.45 -1.62 34.90
C ASP A 113 2.52 -2.69 34.57
N LEU A 114 3.00 -2.74 33.34
CA LEU A 114 4.08 -3.64 32.93
C LEU A 114 5.39 -3.34 33.67
N LEU A 115 5.68 -2.07 33.88
CA LEU A 115 6.87 -1.64 34.60
C LEU A 115 6.78 -2.01 36.10
N ALA A 116 5.58 -1.94 36.69
CA ALA A 116 5.34 -2.38 38.07
C ALA A 116 5.50 -3.90 38.20
N GLN A 117 4.99 -4.69 37.26
CA GLN A 117 5.18 -6.13 37.20
C GLN A 117 6.66 -6.50 37.10
N LEU A 118 7.42 -5.90 36.18
CA LEU A 118 8.85 -6.10 36.07
C LEU A 118 9.61 -5.80 37.36
N LYS A 119 9.27 -4.69 38.03
CA LYS A 119 9.88 -4.35 39.34
C LYS A 119 9.55 -5.36 40.42
N SER A 120 8.41 -6.03 40.36
CA SER A 120 8.04 -7.06 41.35
C SER A 120 8.76 -8.38 41.12
N GLU A 121 9.07 -8.71 39.85
CA GLU A 121 9.80 -9.92 39.46
C GLU A 121 11.32 -9.81 39.71
N LEU A 122 11.85 -8.61 39.76
CA LEU A 122 13.28 -8.34 40.01
C LEU A 122 13.64 -8.24 41.51
N LYS A 123 12.69 -8.46 42.41
CA LYS A 123 12.91 -8.59 43.85
C LYS A 123 12.99 -10.05 44.27
#